data_5ec73e7e09720bbecdcf84509fa8a34b
#
_entry.id   5ec73e7e09720bbecdcf84509fa8a34b
#
_cell.length_a   1.000
_cell.length_b   1.000
_cell.length_c   1.000
_cell.angle_alpha   90.00
_cell.angle_beta   90.00
_cell.angle_gamma   90.00
#
_symmetry.space_group_name_H-M   'P 1'
#
loop_
_entity.id
_entity.type
_entity.pdbx_description
1 polymer ?
#
loop_
_entity_poly.entity_id
_entity_poly.type
_entity_poly.pdbx_seq_one_letter_code
_entity_poly.pdbx_strand_id
1 'polypeptide(L)'
;MNHHRVIIDTDPGQDDAVAILLALASPKQIDLLGVTAVAGNVPLELTQKNARIICELAGRNDVKVFSGCHEPIERKLVTAEHVHGKTGLDGTDLPYPQMPLQEIHAVDFIIHSLLNNPTKTITICALGPLTNIASAFKKDPRVVARVKNIILMGGAYFEVGNITPAAEFNIFVDPEAAKIVFESGVVLTVIPLDVTHKALTSVKRVEAFRALGTPVGKAVAEWTNFFERFDKEKYGSMGAPLHDPCVIA
;
A
#
# COMPACT_ATOMS: atom_id res chain seq x y z
N MET A 1 -13.13 -14.57 17.62
CA MET A 1 -12.53 -13.31 17.17
C MET A 1 -12.95 -13.12 15.71
N ASN A 2 -13.40 -11.93 15.34
CA ASN A 2 -13.79 -11.69 13.95
C ASN A 2 -12.52 -11.58 13.09
N HIS A 3 -12.32 -12.54 12.19
CA HIS A 3 -11.31 -12.44 11.13
C HIS A 3 -11.80 -11.47 10.09
N HIS A 4 -10.99 -10.46 9.76
CA HIS A 4 -11.25 -9.52 8.67
C HIS A 4 -10.63 -10.10 7.39
N ARG A 5 -11.45 -10.39 6.39
CA ARG A 5 -10.96 -10.76 5.05
C ARG A 5 -10.49 -9.51 4.33
N VAL A 6 -9.24 -9.51 3.93
CA VAL A 6 -8.57 -8.31 3.42
C VAL A 6 -7.89 -8.60 2.07
N ILE A 7 -8.03 -7.67 1.14
CA ILE A 7 -7.14 -7.52 -0.01
C ILE A 7 -6.32 -6.26 0.24
N ILE A 8 -5.00 -6.34 0.13
CA ILE A 8 -4.11 -5.18 0.15
C ILE A 8 -3.79 -4.80 -1.28
N ASP A 9 -4.15 -3.56 -1.68
CA ASP A 9 -3.81 -2.96 -2.96
C ASP A 9 -2.74 -1.89 -2.72
N THR A 10 -1.56 -2.00 -3.37
CA THR A 10 -0.34 -1.35 -2.88
C THR A 10 0.67 -1.11 -4.02
N ASP A 11 1.50 -0.08 -3.89
CA ASP A 11 2.62 0.24 -4.79
C ASP A 11 3.98 0.22 -4.05
N PRO A 12 4.42 -0.92 -3.48
CA PRO A 12 5.33 -1.02 -2.36
C PRO A 12 6.57 -0.14 -2.41
N GLY A 13 6.52 0.91 -1.58
CA GLY A 13 7.60 1.66 -1.01
C GLY A 13 7.93 1.16 0.40
N GLN A 14 8.69 1.95 1.17
CA GLN A 14 9.17 1.55 2.49
C GLN A 14 8.05 1.44 3.53
N ASP A 15 7.09 2.34 3.52
CA ASP A 15 5.95 2.35 4.44
C ASP A 15 4.87 1.32 4.07
N ASP A 16 4.61 1.09 2.76
CA ASP A 16 3.85 -0.08 2.29
C ASP A 16 4.45 -1.38 2.82
N ALA A 17 5.79 -1.49 2.77
CA ALA A 17 6.48 -2.68 3.27
C ALA A 17 6.18 -2.93 4.74
N VAL A 18 6.18 -1.88 5.57
CA VAL A 18 5.82 -1.99 6.99
C VAL A 18 4.34 -2.37 7.16
N ALA A 19 3.44 -1.81 6.33
CA ALA A 19 2.01 -2.14 6.35
C ALA A 19 1.76 -3.62 6.00
N ILE A 20 2.38 -4.13 4.94
CA ILE A 20 2.27 -5.54 4.54
C ILE A 20 2.82 -6.44 5.66
N LEU A 21 3.99 -6.12 6.23
CA LEU A 21 4.57 -6.87 7.34
C LEU A 21 3.66 -6.89 8.57
N LEU A 22 3.00 -5.77 8.90
CA LEU A 22 2.03 -5.68 9.99
C LEU A 22 0.82 -6.60 9.75
N ALA A 23 0.27 -6.60 8.54
CA ALA A 23 -0.82 -7.48 8.17
C ALA A 23 -0.41 -8.96 8.28
N LEU A 24 0.78 -9.32 7.77
CA LEU A 24 1.31 -10.69 7.81
C LEU A 24 1.61 -11.16 9.24
N ALA A 25 1.97 -10.24 10.14
CA ALA A 25 2.18 -10.52 11.56
C ALA A 25 0.88 -10.65 12.37
N SER A 26 -0.28 -10.36 11.76
CA SER A 26 -1.58 -10.32 12.43
C SER A 26 -2.58 -11.42 11.96
N PRO A 27 -2.16 -12.69 11.80
CA PRO A 27 -3.01 -13.76 11.21
C PRO A 27 -4.23 -14.14 12.06
N LYS A 28 -4.29 -13.69 13.30
CA LYS A 28 -5.46 -13.90 14.18
C LYS A 28 -6.59 -12.88 13.90
N GLN A 29 -6.28 -11.75 13.32
CA GLN A 29 -7.20 -10.66 13.00
C GLN A 29 -7.46 -10.56 11.50
N ILE A 30 -6.42 -10.80 10.66
CA ILE A 30 -6.44 -10.58 9.22
C ILE A 30 -6.33 -11.92 8.48
N ASP A 31 -7.35 -12.21 7.68
CA ASP A 31 -7.35 -13.24 6.64
C ASP A 31 -6.98 -12.55 5.32
N LEU A 32 -5.68 -12.54 4.99
CA LEU A 32 -5.15 -11.89 3.81
C LEU A 32 -5.39 -12.77 2.58
N LEU A 33 -6.33 -12.34 1.72
CA LEU A 33 -6.70 -13.07 0.51
C LEU A 33 -5.64 -12.94 -0.60
N GLY A 34 -4.93 -11.82 -0.63
CA GLY A 34 -3.86 -11.54 -1.57
C GLY A 34 -3.41 -10.10 -1.54
N VAL A 35 -2.28 -9.84 -2.19
CA VAL A 35 -1.68 -8.52 -2.40
C VAL A 35 -1.77 -8.20 -3.88
N THR A 36 -2.35 -7.07 -4.23
CA THR A 36 -2.44 -6.56 -5.60
C THR A 36 -1.48 -5.39 -5.77
N ALA A 37 -0.53 -5.50 -6.70
CA ALA A 37 0.42 -4.44 -6.99
C ALA A 37 -0.15 -3.47 -8.03
N VAL A 38 0.10 -2.19 -7.86
CA VAL A 38 -0.23 -1.11 -8.79
C VAL A 38 1.03 -0.27 -9.04
N ALA A 39 1.12 0.41 -10.17
CA ALA A 39 2.15 1.40 -10.39
C ALA A 39 1.86 2.68 -9.60
N GLY A 40 2.89 3.26 -8.99
CA GLY A 40 2.77 4.48 -8.20
C GLY A 40 4.15 4.96 -7.76
N ASN A 41 4.59 4.63 -6.57
CA ASN A 41 5.91 5.00 -6.02
C ASN A 41 7.05 4.71 -6.99
N VAL A 42 6.97 3.57 -7.67
CA VAL A 42 7.86 3.14 -8.76
C VAL A 42 7.03 2.40 -9.83
N PRO A 43 7.58 2.14 -11.04
CA PRO A 43 6.88 1.36 -12.06
C PRO A 43 6.43 -0.02 -11.57
N LEU A 44 5.37 -0.57 -12.19
CA LEU A 44 4.72 -1.82 -11.79
C LEU A 44 5.69 -3.01 -11.65
N GLU A 45 6.69 -3.12 -12.53
CA GLU A 45 7.68 -4.18 -12.49
C GLU A 45 8.44 -4.20 -11.15
N LEU A 46 8.63 -3.03 -10.55
CA LEU A 46 9.29 -2.90 -9.26
C LEU A 46 8.30 -3.08 -8.11
N THR A 47 7.09 -2.52 -8.18
CA THR A 47 6.10 -2.66 -7.10
C THR A 47 5.69 -4.12 -6.89
N GLN A 48 5.41 -4.87 -7.97
CA GLN A 48 5.11 -6.31 -7.89
C GLN A 48 6.30 -7.17 -7.43
N LYS A 49 7.53 -6.75 -7.75
CA LYS A 49 8.75 -7.37 -7.24
C LYS A 49 8.88 -7.12 -5.74
N ASN A 50 8.70 -5.86 -5.33
CA ASN A 50 8.82 -5.45 -3.94
C ASN A 50 7.79 -6.15 -3.04
N ALA A 51 6.53 -6.28 -3.48
CA ALA A 51 5.51 -7.02 -2.75
C ALA A 51 5.94 -8.46 -2.44
N ARG A 52 6.55 -9.14 -3.42
CA ARG A 52 7.07 -10.52 -3.23
C ARG A 52 8.27 -10.55 -2.29
N ILE A 53 9.23 -9.61 -2.43
CA ILE A 53 10.38 -9.49 -1.52
C ILE A 53 9.91 -9.36 -0.07
N ILE A 54 8.90 -8.52 0.19
CA ILE A 54 8.35 -8.28 1.52
C ILE A 54 7.71 -9.57 2.09
N CYS A 55 6.93 -10.29 1.27
CA CYS A 55 6.33 -11.55 1.68
C CYS A 55 7.40 -12.61 1.99
N GLU A 56 8.44 -12.75 1.16
CA GLU A 56 9.55 -13.67 1.41
C GLU A 56 10.36 -13.30 2.67
N LEU A 57 10.63 -12.01 2.87
CA LEU A 57 11.28 -11.51 4.08
C LEU A 57 10.51 -11.87 5.36
N ALA A 58 9.17 -11.88 5.27
CA ALA A 58 8.29 -12.32 6.35
C ALA A 58 8.19 -13.84 6.49
N GLY A 59 8.81 -14.64 5.61
CA GLY A 59 8.67 -16.09 5.56
C GLY A 59 7.27 -16.55 5.09
N ARG A 60 6.52 -15.69 4.37
CA ARG A 60 5.13 -15.90 3.97
C ARG A 60 5.03 -16.13 2.45
N ASN A 61 5.73 -17.17 1.96
CA ASN A 61 5.73 -17.56 0.55
C ASN A 61 4.37 -18.14 0.07
N ASP A 62 3.44 -18.34 0.99
CA ASP A 62 2.07 -18.77 0.74
C ASP A 62 1.16 -17.63 0.25
N VAL A 63 1.57 -16.38 0.44
CA VAL A 63 0.79 -15.20 0.05
C VAL A 63 0.78 -15.06 -1.47
N LYS A 64 -0.40 -14.83 -2.02
CA LYS A 64 -0.60 -14.61 -3.45
C LYS A 64 -0.39 -13.15 -3.80
N VAL A 65 0.53 -12.87 -4.75
CA VAL A 65 0.81 -11.52 -5.25
C VAL A 65 0.40 -11.43 -6.71
N PHE A 66 -0.37 -10.41 -7.06
CA PHE A 66 -0.96 -10.20 -8.38
C PHE A 66 -0.43 -8.91 -9.01
N SER A 67 -0.06 -8.96 -10.28
CA SER A 67 0.29 -7.79 -11.08
C SER A 67 -0.96 -7.03 -11.51
N GLY A 68 -0.97 -5.72 -11.36
CA GLY A 68 -2.12 -4.87 -11.66
C GLY A 68 -1.85 -3.85 -12.78
N CYS A 69 -2.43 -2.66 -12.63
CA CYS A 69 -2.33 -1.60 -13.62
C CYS A 69 -0.93 -0.96 -13.59
N HIS A 70 -0.34 -0.81 -14.78
CA HIS A 70 0.98 -0.21 -14.98
C HIS A 70 0.92 1.30 -15.24
N GLU A 71 -0.28 1.83 -15.51
CA GLU A 71 -0.53 3.25 -15.75
C GLU A 71 -1.85 3.68 -15.12
N PRO A 72 -2.00 4.97 -14.75
CA PRO A 72 -3.28 5.58 -14.39
C PRO A 72 -4.33 5.45 -15.49
N ILE A 73 -5.62 5.64 -15.15
CA ILE A 73 -6.74 5.44 -16.08
C ILE A 73 -6.66 6.38 -17.31
N GLU A 74 -6.27 7.64 -17.13
CA GLU A 74 -6.31 8.64 -18.21
C GLU A 74 -4.99 9.41 -18.37
N ARG A 75 -4.15 9.43 -17.37
CA ARG A 75 -2.93 10.25 -17.39
C ARG A 75 -1.67 9.40 -17.40
N LYS A 76 -0.54 10.04 -17.68
CA LYS A 76 0.77 9.41 -17.60
C LYS A 76 1.14 9.17 -16.13
N LEU A 77 1.79 8.05 -15.87
CA LEU A 77 2.33 7.73 -14.56
C LEU A 77 3.33 8.81 -14.11
N VAL A 78 3.18 9.23 -12.87
CA VAL A 78 4.17 10.02 -12.13
C VAL A 78 4.64 9.15 -10.98
N THR A 79 5.94 9.03 -10.80
CA THR A 79 6.55 8.16 -9.79
C THR A 79 7.24 8.98 -8.68
N ALA A 80 7.61 8.34 -7.59
CA ALA A 80 8.19 8.95 -6.40
C ALA A 80 9.58 8.42 -6.05
N GLU A 81 10.43 8.13 -7.06
CA GLU A 81 11.81 7.67 -6.83
C GLU A 81 12.64 8.66 -6.02
N HIS A 82 12.29 9.94 -6.05
CA HIS A 82 12.94 10.97 -5.24
C HIS A 82 12.67 10.78 -3.73
N VAL A 83 11.61 10.07 -3.35
CA VAL A 83 11.26 9.70 -1.98
C VAL A 83 11.74 8.28 -1.67
N HIS A 84 11.27 7.29 -2.46
CA HIS A 84 11.43 5.86 -2.20
C HIS A 84 12.72 5.25 -2.76
N GLY A 85 13.51 6.04 -3.52
CA GLY A 85 14.69 5.56 -4.24
C GLY A 85 14.33 4.85 -5.54
N LYS A 86 15.37 4.42 -6.26
CA LYS A 86 15.22 3.84 -7.60
C LYS A 86 14.47 2.51 -7.64
N THR A 87 14.51 1.76 -6.55
CA THR A 87 13.87 0.44 -6.46
C THR A 87 12.54 0.47 -5.72
N GLY A 88 12.20 1.57 -5.05
CA GLY A 88 11.07 1.67 -4.14
C GLY A 88 11.37 1.16 -2.73
N LEU A 89 12.36 0.28 -2.57
CA LEU A 89 12.81 -0.27 -1.28
C LEU A 89 14.28 0.07 -0.97
N ASP A 90 14.76 1.19 -1.48
CA ASP A 90 16.13 1.64 -1.20
C ASP A 90 16.32 1.80 0.33
N GLY A 91 17.55 1.57 0.77
CA GLY A 91 17.93 1.47 2.18
C GLY A 91 18.30 0.05 2.59
N THR A 92 17.84 -0.97 1.86
CA THR A 92 18.24 -2.37 2.07
C THR A 92 18.64 -3.02 0.75
N ASP A 93 19.52 -4.02 0.83
CA ASP A 93 19.86 -4.90 -0.29
C ASP A 93 19.25 -6.28 0.01
N LEU A 94 18.12 -6.57 -0.63
CA LEU A 94 17.38 -7.81 -0.47
C LEU A 94 17.44 -8.63 -1.76
N PRO A 95 17.48 -9.97 -1.66
CA PRO A 95 17.59 -10.83 -2.84
C PRO A 95 16.38 -10.70 -3.76
N TYR A 96 16.57 -11.04 -5.02
CA TYR A 96 15.47 -11.14 -5.97
C TYR A 96 14.47 -12.23 -5.52
N PRO A 97 13.15 -11.97 -5.51
CA PRO A 97 12.18 -12.91 -4.96
C PRO A 97 12.05 -14.17 -5.81
N GLN A 98 11.91 -15.30 -5.14
CA GLN A 98 11.74 -16.63 -5.77
C GLN A 98 10.26 -17.03 -5.85
N MET A 99 9.40 -16.48 -4.97
CA MET A 99 7.97 -16.78 -5.02
C MET A 99 7.35 -16.29 -6.34
N PRO A 100 6.42 -17.07 -6.94
CA PRO A 100 5.82 -16.72 -8.22
C PRO A 100 4.86 -15.53 -8.09
N LEU A 101 4.82 -14.74 -9.16
CA LEU A 101 3.69 -13.85 -9.41
C LEU A 101 2.51 -14.68 -9.90
N GLN A 102 1.29 -14.34 -9.51
CA GLN A 102 0.10 -15.03 -9.98
C GLN A 102 -0.19 -14.66 -11.44
N GLU A 103 -0.73 -15.61 -12.22
CA GLU A 103 -0.97 -15.44 -13.66
C GLU A 103 -2.11 -14.47 -13.98
N ILE A 104 -3.15 -14.42 -13.11
CA ILE A 104 -4.28 -13.53 -13.34
C ILE A 104 -3.96 -12.10 -12.94
N HIS A 105 -4.52 -11.16 -13.66
CA HIS A 105 -4.36 -9.73 -13.37
C HIS A 105 -5.04 -9.34 -12.05
N ALA A 106 -4.47 -8.38 -11.31
CA ALA A 106 -4.99 -7.90 -10.02
C ALA A 106 -6.47 -7.46 -10.09
N VAL A 107 -6.86 -6.78 -11.16
CA VAL A 107 -8.26 -6.37 -11.39
C VAL A 107 -9.19 -7.59 -11.44
N ASP A 108 -8.79 -8.66 -12.12
CA ASP A 108 -9.57 -9.89 -12.21
C ASP A 108 -9.61 -10.64 -10.88
N PHE A 109 -8.49 -10.64 -10.15
CA PHE A 109 -8.45 -11.19 -8.79
C PHE A 109 -9.40 -10.45 -7.84
N ILE A 110 -9.43 -9.11 -7.87
CA ILE A 110 -10.37 -8.31 -7.07
C ILE A 110 -11.81 -8.69 -7.42
N ILE A 111 -12.15 -8.72 -8.72
CA ILE A 111 -13.49 -9.09 -9.22
C ILE A 111 -13.87 -10.50 -8.76
N HIS A 112 -13.00 -11.49 -9.00
CA HIS A 112 -13.26 -12.89 -8.62
C HIS A 112 -13.43 -13.03 -7.11
N SER A 113 -12.58 -12.37 -6.32
CA SER A 113 -12.67 -12.43 -4.86
C SER A 113 -14.00 -11.87 -4.36
N LEU A 114 -14.45 -10.74 -4.89
CA LEU A 114 -15.70 -10.11 -4.49
C LEU A 114 -16.94 -10.92 -4.94
N LEU A 115 -16.90 -11.52 -6.14
CA LEU A 115 -18.04 -12.29 -6.67
C LEU A 115 -18.18 -13.67 -6.00
N ASN A 116 -17.08 -14.32 -5.65
CA ASN A 116 -17.07 -15.70 -5.16
C ASN A 116 -17.08 -15.81 -3.61
N ASN A 117 -17.04 -14.70 -2.89
CA ASN A 117 -17.19 -14.68 -1.44
C ASN A 117 -18.55 -14.08 -1.03
N PRO A 118 -19.02 -14.29 0.20
CA PRO A 118 -20.25 -13.67 0.68
C PRO A 118 -20.17 -12.13 0.56
N THR A 119 -21.29 -11.52 0.20
CA THR A 119 -21.40 -10.06 0.04
C THR A 119 -21.04 -9.34 1.33
N LYS A 120 -20.33 -8.21 1.23
CA LYS A 120 -19.97 -7.34 2.35
C LYS A 120 -19.07 -8.04 3.40
N THR A 121 -18.20 -8.96 2.97
CA THR A 121 -17.24 -9.63 3.86
C THR A 121 -15.79 -9.23 3.62
N ILE A 122 -15.45 -8.66 2.44
CA ILE A 122 -14.09 -8.30 2.08
C ILE A 122 -13.89 -6.79 2.25
N THR A 123 -12.87 -6.43 3.01
CA THR A 123 -12.31 -5.08 3.10
C THR A 123 -11.16 -4.96 2.10
N ILE A 124 -11.09 -3.86 1.36
CA ILE A 124 -9.92 -3.53 0.54
C ILE A 124 -9.14 -2.47 1.30
N CYS A 125 -7.88 -2.77 1.61
CA CYS A 125 -6.90 -1.83 2.16
C CYS A 125 -6.06 -1.29 0.99
N ALA A 126 -6.33 -0.06 0.59
CA ALA A 126 -5.63 0.61 -0.51
C ALA A 126 -4.53 1.50 0.05
N LEU A 127 -3.29 1.17 -0.28
CA LEU A 127 -2.08 1.86 0.17
C LEU A 127 -1.52 2.77 -0.92
N GLY A 128 -1.80 2.46 -2.20
CA GLY A 128 -1.36 3.20 -3.38
C GLY A 128 -2.49 3.87 -4.18
N PRO A 129 -2.19 4.29 -5.42
CA PRO A 129 -3.18 4.84 -6.33
C PRO A 129 -4.34 3.88 -6.58
N LEU A 130 -5.57 4.40 -6.65
CA LEU A 130 -6.81 3.60 -6.68
C LEU A 130 -7.12 2.95 -8.04
N THR A 131 -6.15 2.90 -8.95
CA THR A 131 -6.30 2.46 -10.35
C THR A 131 -6.83 1.04 -10.48
N ASN A 132 -6.30 0.07 -9.70
CA ASN A 132 -6.79 -1.32 -9.75
C ASN A 132 -8.25 -1.42 -9.31
N ILE A 133 -8.61 -0.73 -8.23
CA ILE A 133 -9.96 -0.77 -7.64
C ILE A 133 -10.97 -0.13 -8.59
N ALA A 134 -10.66 1.06 -9.10
CA ALA A 134 -11.49 1.76 -10.07
C ALA A 134 -11.66 0.94 -11.36
N SER A 135 -10.59 0.32 -11.85
CA SER A 135 -10.62 -0.57 -13.01
C SER A 135 -11.52 -1.78 -12.77
N ALA A 136 -11.50 -2.37 -11.57
CA ALA A 136 -12.40 -3.45 -11.21
C ALA A 136 -13.87 -3.00 -11.20
N PHE A 137 -14.15 -1.80 -10.68
CA PHE A 137 -15.49 -1.22 -10.66
C PHE A 137 -16.01 -0.90 -12.07
N LYS A 138 -15.14 -0.40 -12.96
CA LYS A 138 -15.48 -0.16 -14.37
C LYS A 138 -15.70 -1.46 -15.14
N LYS A 139 -14.85 -2.48 -14.92
CA LYS A 139 -14.90 -3.75 -15.63
C LYS A 139 -16.13 -4.58 -15.24
N ASP A 140 -16.46 -4.61 -13.95
CA ASP A 140 -17.65 -5.29 -13.45
C ASP A 140 -18.35 -4.50 -12.33
N PRO A 141 -19.30 -3.62 -12.66
CA PRO A 141 -19.99 -2.80 -11.67
C PRO A 141 -20.74 -3.56 -10.57
N ARG A 142 -21.01 -4.87 -10.77
CA ARG A 142 -21.66 -5.71 -9.76
C ARG A 142 -20.84 -5.86 -8.49
N VAL A 143 -19.50 -5.72 -8.60
CA VAL A 143 -18.60 -5.87 -7.45
C VAL A 143 -18.73 -4.74 -6.44
N VAL A 144 -19.12 -3.53 -6.86
CA VAL A 144 -19.28 -2.36 -6.00
C VAL A 144 -20.18 -2.67 -4.79
N ALA A 145 -21.35 -3.26 -5.04
CA ALA A 145 -22.30 -3.61 -3.99
C ALA A 145 -21.78 -4.73 -3.05
N ARG A 146 -20.73 -5.43 -3.44
CA ARG A 146 -20.18 -6.59 -2.71
C ARG A 146 -19.04 -6.23 -1.77
N VAL A 147 -18.36 -5.10 -2.00
CA VAL A 147 -17.29 -4.61 -1.11
C VAL A 147 -17.87 -4.29 0.27
N LYS A 148 -17.24 -4.76 1.33
CA LYS A 148 -17.61 -4.41 2.71
C LYS A 148 -17.34 -2.93 2.98
N ASN A 149 -16.09 -2.53 2.80
CA ASN A 149 -15.59 -1.16 2.90
C ASN A 149 -14.21 -1.08 2.23
N ILE A 150 -13.78 0.14 1.94
CA ILE A 150 -12.40 0.44 1.53
C ILE A 150 -11.80 1.31 2.62
N ILE A 151 -10.62 0.95 3.12
CA ILE A 151 -9.79 1.77 3.98
C ILE A 151 -8.60 2.18 3.11
N LEU A 152 -8.41 3.48 2.90
CA LEU A 152 -7.37 3.95 1.99
C LEU A 152 -6.48 5.00 2.62
N MET A 153 -5.18 4.93 2.33
CA MET A 153 -4.25 6.03 2.55
C MET A 153 -4.30 6.98 1.36
N GLY A 154 -4.58 8.23 1.62
CA GLY A 154 -4.63 9.25 0.57
C GLY A 154 -5.31 10.55 0.99
N GLY A 155 -4.99 11.59 0.25
CA GLY A 155 -5.58 12.91 0.44
C GLY A 155 -4.98 13.73 1.58
N ALA A 156 -5.34 15.00 1.57
CA ALA A 156 -5.01 15.98 2.59
C ALA A 156 -6.20 16.93 2.76
N TYR A 157 -6.65 17.18 3.99
CA TYR A 157 -7.77 18.06 4.27
C TYR A 157 -7.30 19.42 4.78
N PHE A 158 -6.55 19.44 5.87
CA PHE A 158 -6.00 20.64 6.51
C PHE A 158 -4.47 20.69 6.41
N GLU A 159 -3.82 19.52 6.27
CA GLU A 159 -2.40 19.44 5.97
C GLU A 159 -2.13 19.86 4.52
N VAL A 160 -0.93 20.39 4.28
CA VAL A 160 -0.45 20.62 2.91
C VAL A 160 -0.22 19.28 2.19
N GLY A 161 -0.34 19.29 0.87
CA GLY A 161 -0.04 18.11 0.07
C GLY A 161 1.45 17.74 0.10
N ASN A 162 1.74 16.50 -0.27
CA ASN A 162 3.12 15.99 -0.34
C ASN A 162 3.71 16.01 -1.76
N ILE A 163 2.88 16.04 -2.81
CA ILE A 163 3.33 16.14 -4.21
C ILE A 163 3.09 17.55 -4.81
N THR A 164 1.98 18.17 -4.48
CA THR A 164 1.70 19.59 -4.76
C THR A 164 1.31 20.30 -3.46
N PRO A 165 1.19 21.64 -3.42
CA PRO A 165 0.75 22.32 -2.21
C PRO A 165 -0.60 21.83 -1.65
N ALA A 166 -1.46 21.24 -2.47
CA ALA A 166 -2.79 20.79 -2.07
C ALA A 166 -3.01 19.28 -2.22
N ALA A 167 -2.26 18.59 -3.07
CA ALA A 167 -2.53 17.19 -3.38
C ALA A 167 -1.58 16.24 -2.65
N GLU A 168 -2.15 15.16 -2.15
CA GLU A 168 -1.43 13.98 -1.69
C GLU A 168 -1.17 13.06 -2.88
N PHE A 169 -0.06 12.30 -2.83
CA PHE A 169 0.53 11.58 -3.96
C PHE A 169 -0.41 10.50 -4.54
N ASN A 170 -1.00 9.64 -3.75
CA ASN A 170 -1.87 8.55 -4.23
C ASN A 170 -3.07 9.07 -5.01
N ILE A 171 -3.66 10.18 -4.52
CA ILE A 171 -4.77 10.84 -5.21
C ILE A 171 -4.28 11.58 -6.46
N PHE A 172 -3.08 12.19 -6.40
CA PHE A 172 -2.51 12.95 -7.52
C PHE A 172 -2.13 12.04 -8.69
N VAL A 173 -1.63 10.84 -8.43
CA VAL A 173 -1.19 9.89 -9.48
C VAL A 173 -2.37 9.47 -10.36
N ASP A 174 -3.53 9.16 -9.77
CA ASP A 174 -4.73 8.78 -10.53
C ASP A 174 -6.01 9.37 -9.92
N PRO A 175 -6.25 10.69 -10.08
CA PRO A 175 -7.45 11.33 -9.55
C PRO A 175 -8.74 10.89 -10.26
N GLU A 176 -8.65 10.37 -11.49
CA GLU A 176 -9.77 9.79 -12.20
C GLU A 176 -10.22 8.48 -11.53
N ALA A 177 -9.27 7.63 -11.14
CA ALA A 177 -9.55 6.44 -10.34
C ALA A 177 -10.11 6.82 -8.96
N ALA A 178 -9.50 7.81 -8.31
CA ALA A 178 -9.99 8.32 -7.03
C ALA A 178 -11.45 8.78 -7.14
N LYS A 179 -11.78 9.57 -8.16
CA LYS A 179 -13.16 10.01 -8.42
C LYS A 179 -14.12 8.83 -8.54
N ILE A 180 -13.80 7.81 -9.34
CA ILE A 180 -14.65 6.62 -9.52
C ILE A 180 -14.90 5.92 -8.19
N VAL A 181 -13.86 5.75 -7.37
CA VAL A 181 -13.99 5.06 -6.07
C VAL A 181 -14.79 5.91 -5.08
N PHE A 182 -14.52 7.21 -4.99
CA PHE A 182 -15.23 8.12 -4.07
C PHE A 182 -16.73 8.27 -4.44
N GLU A 183 -17.08 8.26 -5.73
CA GLU A 183 -18.44 8.34 -6.21
C GLU A 183 -19.18 6.99 -6.25
N SER A 184 -18.51 5.87 -5.96
CA SER A 184 -19.06 4.51 -6.07
C SER A 184 -20.18 4.19 -5.08
N GLY A 185 -20.28 4.92 -3.98
CA GLY A 185 -21.19 4.62 -2.87
C GLY A 185 -20.72 3.50 -1.92
N VAL A 186 -19.50 2.96 -2.10
CA VAL A 186 -18.87 2.07 -1.12
C VAL A 186 -18.54 2.86 0.14
N VAL A 187 -18.66 2.25 1.32
CA VAL A 187 -18.21 2.87 2.57
C VAL A 187 -16.69 3.05 2.53
N LEU A 188 -16.23 4.29 2.63
CA LEU A 188 -14.83 4.65 2.62
C LEU A 188 -14.38 5.13 4.00
N THR A 189 -13.20 4.67 4.42
CA THR A 189 -12.43 5.27 5.51
C THR A 189 -11.15 5.81 4.91
N VAL A 190 -11.00 7.14 4.92
CA VAL A 190 -9.83 7.81 4.36
C VAL A 190 -8.85 8.12 5.49
N ILE A 191 -7.61 7.73 5.32
CA ILE A 191 -6.48 8.04 6.22
C ILE A 191 -5.59 9.06 5.51
N PRO A 192 -5.86 10.38 5.68
CA PRO A 192 -5.13 11.43 4.97
C PRO A 192 -3.82 11.79 5.67
N LEU A 193 -3.05 12.69 5.06
CA LEU A 193 -1.83 13.26 5.67
C LEU A 193 -2.08 13.85 7.06
N ASP A 194 -3.28 14.39 7.30
CA ASP A 194 -3.73 14.92 8.62
C ASP A 194 -3.61 13.88 9.75
N VAL A 195 -3.72 12.61 9.43
CA VAL A 195 -3.54 11.48 10.36
C VAL A 195 -2.10 11.00 10.33
N THR A 196 -1.58 10.71 9.13
CA THR A 196 -0.32 9.99 8.96
C THR A 196 0.90 10.81 9.38
N HIS A 197 0.87 12.13 9.22
CA HIS A 197 1.91 13.03 9.76
C HIS A 197 2.02 13.02 11.29
N LYS A 198 1.06 12.40 11.99
CA LYS A 198 1.12 12.20 13.46
C LYS A 198 1.67 10.83 13.85
N ALA A 199 1.75 9.89 12.90
CA ALA A 199 2.25 8.54 13.11
C ALA A 199 3.78 8.45 12.86
N LEU A 200 4.56 9.27 13.55
CA LEU A 200 5.99 9.40 13.32
C LEU A 200 6.80 8.24 13.94
N THR A 201 7.79 7.77 13.20
CA THR A 201 8.79 6.82 13.68
C THR A 201 9.99 7.57 14.25
N SER A 202 10.04 7.68 15.57
CA SER A 202 11.15 8.30 16.26
C SER A 202 12.43 7.45 16.19
N VAL A 203 13.61 8.07 16.39
CA VAL A 203 14.92 7.37 16.49
C VAL A 203 14.83 6.20 17.47
N LYS A 204 14.17 6.38 18.62
CA LYS A 204 13.97 5.31 19.61
C LYS A 204 13.19 4.11 19.05
N ARG A 205 12.19 4.33 18.19
CA ARG A 205 11.44 3.26 17.52
C ARG A 205 12.30 2.54 16.49
N VAL A 206 13.09 3.28 15.71
CA VAL A 206 14.02 2.70 14.74
C VAL A 206 15.02 1.78 15.44
N GLU A 207 15.63 2.25 16.56
CA GLU A 207 16.53 1.43 17.36
C GLU A 207 15.83 0.20 17.96
N ALA A 208 14.58 0.32 18.37
CA ALA A 208 13.80 -0.82 18.85
C ALA A 208 13.56 -1.86 17.73
N PHE A 209 13.30 -1.45 16.50
CA PHE A 209 13.22 -2.38 15.36
C PHE A 209 14.56 -3.09 15.12
N ARG A 210 15.66 -2.36 15.16
CA ARG A 210 17.01 -2.94 14.99
C ARG A 210 17.34 -3.92 16.10
N ALA A 211 16.94 -3.61 17.34
CA ALA A 211 17.17 -4.44 18.53
C ALA A 211 16.39 -5.78 18.51
N LEU A 212 15.40 -5.95 17.63
CA LEU A 212 14.74 -7.24 17.45
C LEU A 212 15.71 -8.34 16.96
N GLY A 213 16.83 -7.97 16.34
CA GLY A 213 17.85 -8.92 15.86
C GLY A 213 17.39 -9.82 14.72
N THR A 214 16.23 -9.54 14.12
CA THR A 214 15.66 -10.31 13.02
C THR A 214 15.91 -9.63 11.65
N PRO A 215 15.92 -10.39 10.54
CA PRO A 215 16.00 -9.79 9.20
C PRO A 215 14.93 -8.74 8.94
N VAL A 216 13.68 -9.00 9.38
CA VAL A 216 12.55 -8.07 9.28
C VAL A 216 12.83 -6.79 10.06
N GLY A 217 13.23 -6.91 11.33
CA GLY A 217 13.52 -5.75 12.19
C GLY A 217 14.64 -4.88 11.63
N LYS A 218 15.70 -5.51 11.08
CA LYS A 218 16.79 -4.80 10.40
C LYS A 218 16.27 -4.06 9.16
N ALA A 219 15.55 -4.74 8.29
CA ALA A 219 15.02 -4.13 7.06
C ALA A 219 14.10 -2.93 7.37
N VAL A 220 13.15 -3.09 8.32
CA VAL A 220 12.25 -2.00 8.73
C VAL A 220 13.04 -0.81 9.28
N ALA A 221 14.09 -1.03 10.08
CA ALA A 221 14.93 0.04 10.60
C ALA A 221 15.64 0.81 9.47
N GLU A 222 16.22 0.09 8.51
CA GLU A 222 16.94 0.71 7.39
C GLU A 222 16.00 1.42 6.42
N TRP A 223 14.84 0.84 6.10
CA TRP A 223 13.80 1.49 5.31
C TRP A 223 13.30 2.79 5.95
N THR A 224 13.03 2.75 7.24
CA THR A 224 12.59 3.94 7.99
C THR A 224 13.65 5.05 7.97
N ASN A 225 14.92 4.70 8.19
CA ASN A 225 16.03 5.66 8.09
C ASN A 225 16.16 6.25 6.69
N PHE A 226 15.96 5.43 5.66
CA PHE A 226 16.04 5.91 4.28
C PHE A 226 14.89 6.88 3.96
N PHE A 227 13.67 6.52 4.32
CA PHE A 227 12.46 7.28 4.06
C PHE A 227 12.42 8.62 4.82
N GLU A 228 12.87 8.63 6.07
CA GLU A 228 12.91 9.83 6.94
C GLU A 228 13.65 11.02 6.31
N ARG A 229 14.59 10.77 5.39
CA ARG A 229 15.39 11.84 4.77
C ARG A 229 14.54 12.88 4.06
N PHE A 230 13.53 12.43 3.32
CA PHE A 230 12.62 13.30 2.58
C PHE A 230 11.81 14.19 3.52
N ASP A 231 11.22 13.62 4.57
CA ASP A 231 10.39 14.36 5.51
C ASP A 231 11.20 15.33 6.38
N LYS A 232 12.43 14.96 6.74
CA LYS A 232 13.35 15.87 7.43
C LYS A 232 13.70 17.07 6.56
N GLU A 233 14.02 16.87 5.30
CA GLU A 233 14.40 17.92 4.37
C GLU A 233 13.20 18.82 4.04
N LYS A 234 12.04 18.25 3.78
CA LYS A 234 10.85 18.97 3.31
C LYS A 234 10.08 19.64 4.43
N TYR A 235 9.90 18.96 5.57
CA TYR A 235 9.00 19.41 6.65
C TYR A 235 9.72 19.69 7.97
N GLY A 236 11.03 19.41 8.08
CA GLY A 236 11.76 19.47 9.36
C GLY A 236 11.26 18.44 10.37
N SER A 237 10.70 17.33 9.91
CA SER A 237 10.09 16.30 10.73
C SER A 237 11.08 15.68 11.73
N MET A 238 10.60 15.32 12.92
CA MET A 238 11.39 14.60 13.94
C MET A 238 11.34 13.07 13.79
N GLY A 239 10.86 12.56 12.66
CA GLY A 239 10.76 11.13 12.34
C GLY A 239 10.04 10.91 11.02
N ALA A 240 10.19 9.73 10.45
CA ALA A 240 9.44 9.32 9.26
C ALA A 240 7.97 9.07 9.60
N PRO A 241 7.01 9.66 8.87
CA PRO A 241 5.63 9.24 8.99
C PRO A 241 5.46 7.83 8.44
N LEU A 242 4.73 6.99 9.14
CA LEU A 242 4.29 5.69 8.65
C LEU A 242 2.88 5.85 8.09
N HIS A 243 2.78 6.19 6.80
CA HIS A 243 1.50 6.48 6.18
C HIS A 243 0.62 5.21 6.11
N ASP A 244 1.04 4.21 5.40
CA ASP A 244 0.27 3.02 5.07
C ASP A 244 0.00 2.08 6.24
N PRO A 245 0.89 1.91 7.22
CA PRO A 245 0.57 1.13 8.41
C PRO A 245 -0.67 1.60 9.16
N CYS A 246 -1.05 2.88 9.03
CA CYS A 246 -2.28 3.42 9.62
C CYS A 246 -3.56 2.82 9.01
N VAL A 247 -3.49 2.26 7.78
CA VAL A 247 -4.62 1.59 7.12
C VAL A 247 -4.83 0.19 7.69
N ILE A 248 -3.76 -0.45 8.13
CA ILE A 248 -3.77 -1.84 8.60
C ILE A 248 -4.02 -1.93 10.13
N ALA A 249 -3.61 -0.88 10.88
CA ALA A 249 -3.76 -0.80 12.34
C ALA A 249 -5.21 -0.51 12.76
#